data_f1f4a6a581c80738ec18ca37ac498309
#
_entry.id   f1f4a6a581c80738ec18ca37ac498309
#
_cell.length_a   1.000
_cell.length_b   1.000
_cell.length_c   1.000
_cell.angle_alpha   90.00
_cell.angle_beta   90.00
_cell.angle_gamma   90.00
#
_symmetry.space_group_name_H-M   'P 1'
#
loop_
_entity.id
_entity.type
_entity.pdbx_description
1 polymer ?
#
loop_
_entity_poly.entity_id
_entity_poly.type
_entity_poly.pdbx_seq_one_letter_code
_entity_poly.pdbx_strand_id
1 'polypeptide(L)'
;MSDTVSALLDERFRAAAAAEGVLDVAYDVLTDTPVGPLLVGVTDHGVCRIWFDPEPERDLEELARVHGPRVLRSSKPVDRVRRELDEYFAGKRQHFDVEPDVRFLPEFNQRVLEQLARVEYGTTTTYGSLAERTGNRGAARAVGTVMNRNPVPIVLACHRVIGANGNLIGYAGGLERKVQLLQLEGALL
;
A
#
# COMPACT_ATOMS: atom_id res chain seq x y z
N MET A 1 -28.61 24.97 -0.59
CA MET A 1 -27.52 25.98 -0.49
C MET A 1 -26.69 25.83 0.79
N SER A 2 -27.28 25.43 1.94
CA SER A 2 -26.55 25.24 3.20
C SER A 2 -25.53 24.09 3.13
N ASP A 3 -25.87 22.97 2.53
CA ASP A 3 -25.03 21.77 2.49
C ASP A 3 -23.76 21.95 1.63
N THR A 4 -23.86 22.72 0.54
CA THR A 4 -22.71 22.98 -0.34
C THR A 4 -21.68 23.90 0.32
N VAL A 5 -22.13 24.88 1.11
CA VAL A 5 -21.24 25.77 1.86
C VAL A 5 -20.57 25.03 3.00
N SER A 6 -21.29 24.15 3.70
CA SER A 6 -20.74 23.30 4.75
C SER A 6 -19.66 22.35 4.20
N ALA A 7 -19.93 21.71 3.07
CA ALA A 7 -18.96 20.82 2.41
C ALA A 7 -17.68 21.55 1.99
N LEU A 8 -17.79 22.76 1.44
CA LEU A 8 -16.64 23.57 1.06
C LEU A 8 -15.81 24.03 2.27
N LEU A 9 -16.46 24.38 3.39
CA LEU A 9 -15.76 24.75 4.62
C LEU A 9 -15.04 23.55 5.23
N ASP A 10 -15.68 22.39 5.21
CA ASP A 10 -15.09 21.13 5.66
C ASP A 10 -13.85 20.76 4.84
N GLU A 11 -13.93 20.85 3.53
CA GLU A 11 -12.81 20.58 2.63
C GLU A 11 -11.64 21.56 2.87
N ARG A 12 -11.94 22.85 3.01
CA ARG A 12 -10.92 23.86 3.32
C ARG A 12 -10.27 23.64 4.67
N PHE A 13 -11.04 23.26 5.70
CA PHE A 13 -10.51 22.92 7.02
C PHE A 13 -9.56 21.71 6.94
N ARG A 14 -9.97 20.65 6.24
CA ARG A 14 -9.15 19.44 6.05
C ARG A 14 -7.86 19.72 5.31
N ALA A 15 -7.95 20.54 4.25
CA ALA A 15 -6.76 20.96 3.48
C ALA A 15 -5.81 21.82 4.32
N ALA A 16 -6.33 22.73 5.15
CA ALA A 16 -5.53 23.55 6.04
C ALA A 16 -4.85 22.69 7.14
N ALA A 17 -5.59 21.80 7.77
CA ALA A 17 -5.06 20.89 8.79
C ALA A 17 -3.92 20.00 8.23
N ALA A 18 -4.07 19.53 6.99
CA ALA A 18 -3.02 18.78 6.31
C ALA A 18 -1.80 19.65 5.98
N ALA A 19 -2.01 20.89 5.53
CA ALA A 19 -0.93 21.81 5.19
C ALA A 19 -0.11 22.28 6.42
N GLU A 20 -0.75 22.40 7.57
CA GLU A 20 -0.11 22.76 8.85
C GLU A 20 0.59 21.57 9.52
N GLY A 21 0.58 20.36 8.91
CA GLY A 21 1.24 19.17 9.46
C GLY A 21 0.67 18.69 10.79
N VAL A 22 -0.61 19.02 11.08
CA VAL A 22 -1.26 18.63 12.34
C VAL A 22 -1.88 17.24 12.30
N LEU A 23 -1.88 16.56 11.14
CA LEU A 23 -2.43 15.22 10.99
C LEU A 23 -1.36 14.17 11.26
N ASP A 24 -1.76 13.09 11.93
CA ASP A 24 -0.96 11.86 12.00
C ASP A 24 -1.08 11.07 10.69
N VAL A 25 -2.31 11.00 10.15
CA VAL A 25 -2.60 10.37 8.84
C VAL A 25 -3.66 11.18 8.08
N ALA A 26 -3.35 11.51 6.83
CA ALA A 26 -4.35 11.89 5.84
C ALA A 26 -4.73 10.66 5.00
N TYR A 27 -6.00 10.45 4.70
CA TYR A 27 -6.44 9.34 3.86
C TYR A 27 -7.47 9.75 2.82
N ASP A 28 -7.59 8.94 1.77
CA ASP A 28 -8.72 9.01 0.84
C ASP A 28 -9.05 7.64 0.27
N VAL A 29 -10.22 7.51 -0.37
CA VAL A 29 -10.66 6.28 -1.02
C VAL A 29 -10.66 6.49 -2.54
N LEU A 30 -9.92 5.63 -3.22
CA LEU A 30 -9.84 5.56 -4.69
C LEU A 30 -10.86 4.53 -5.16
N THR A 31 -11.96 4.96 -5.77
CA THR A 31 -13.06 4.04 -6.15
C THR A 31 -12.87 3.39 -7.51
N ASP A 32 -12.20 4.09 -8.45
CA ASP A 32 -12.10 3.70 -9.85
C ASP A 32 -10.73 3.07 -10.18
N THR A 33 -10.38 1.97 -9.48
CA THR A 33 -9.16 1.22 -9.79
C THR A 33 -9.47 -0.14 -10.40
N PRO A 34 -8.61 -0.68 -11.27
CA PRO A 34 -8.82 -2.01 -11.87
C PRO A 34 -8.90 -3.15 -10.85
N VAL A 35 -8.33 -2.94 -9.65
CA VAL A 35 -8.31 -3.93 -8.56
C VAL A 35 -9.40 -3.69 -7.50
N GLY A 36 -10.38 -2.83 -7.82
CA GLY A 36 -11.45 -2.42 -6.91
C GLY A 36 -11.07 -1.22 -6.03
N PRO A 37 -11.94 -0.83 -5.10
CA PRO A 37 -11.69 0.35 -4.27
C PRO A 37 -10.48 0.15 -3.35
N LEU A 38 -9.68 1.22 -3.20
CA LEU A 38 -8.50 1.27 -2.34
C LEU A 38 -8.63 2.42 -1.33
N LEU A 39 -8.45 2.15 -0.04
CA LEU A 39 -8.17 3.21 0.92
C LEU A 39 -6.65 3.42 0.95
N VAL A 40 -6.23 4.66 0.79
CA VAL A 40 -4.83 5.08 0.84
C VAL A 40 -4.62 6.02 2.00
N GLY A 41 -3.70 5.68 2.91
CA GLY A 41 -3.27 6.51 4.04
C GLY A 41 -1.84 6.99 3.85
N VAL A 42 -1.61 8.27 4.16
CA VAL A 42 -0.29 8.90 4.09
C VAL A 42 0.02 9.64 5.39
N THR A 43 1.28 9.57 5.82
CA THR A 43 1.87 10.37 6.89
C THR A 43 2.77 11.45 6.29
N ASP A 44 3.42 12.25 7.11
CA ASP A 44 4.48 13.19 6.71
C ASP A 44 5.74 12.49 6.17
N HIS A 45 5.85 11.16 6.36
CA HIS A 45 6.98 10.33 5.91
C HIS A 45 6.69 9.51 4.65
N GLY A 46 5.43 9.45 4.21
CA GLY A 46 5.06 8.72 3.00
C GLY A 46 3.77 7.93 3.10
N VAL A 47 3.58 7.00 2.17
CA VAL A 47 2.40 6.14 2.17
C VAL A 47 2.53 5.06 3.24
N CYS A 48 1.62 5.08 4.21
CA CYS A 48 1.65 4.16 5.36
C CYS A 48 0.65 3.02 5.24
N ARG A 49 -0.36 3.16 4.38
CA ARG A 49 -1.38 2.14 4.23
C ARG A 49 -2.04 2.16 2.86
N ILE A 50 -2.28 0.97 2.31
CA ILE A 50 -3.20 0.71 1.21
C ILE A 50 -4.03 -0.51 1.58
N TRP A 51 -5.37 -0.37 1.63
CA TRP A 51 -6.30 -1.48 1.82
C TRP A 51 -7.16 -1.68 0.59
N PHE A 52 -7.34 -2.95 0.22
CA PHE A 52 -8.37 -3.38 -0.71
C PHE A 52 -9.71 -3.49 0.02
N ASP A 53 -10.81 -3.20 -0.70
CA ASP A 53 -12.18 -3.32 -0.18
C ASP A 53 -12.32 -2.67 1.21
N PRO A 54 -12.10 -1.35 1.32
CA PRO A 54 -12.01 -0.70 2.62
C PRO A 54 -13.29 -0.84 3.45
N GLU A 55 -13.11 -1.10 4.75
CA GLU A 55 -14.12 -1.06 5.79
C GLU A 55 -13.84 0.15 6.69
N PRO A 56 -14.44 1.34 6.39
CA PRO A 56 -13.96 2.60 6.95
C PRO A 56 -13.86 2.63 8.47
N GLU A 57 -14.84 2.09 9.20
CA GLU A 57 -14.82 2.11 10.67
C GLU A 57 -13.60 1.35 11.21
N ARG A 58 -13.42 0.10 10.80
CA ARG A 58 -12.28 -0.74 11.20
C ARG A 58 -10.93 -0.13 10.79
N ASP A 59 -10.86 0.33 9.53
CA ASP A 59 -9.61 0.75 8.92
C ASP A 59 -9.12 2.08 9.54
N LEU A 60 -10.04 3.00 9.85
CA LEU A 60 -9.71 4.26 10.52
C LEU A 60 -9.32 4.04 11.98
N GLU A 61 -9.97 3.11 12.70
CA GLU A 61 -9.55 2.71 14.04
C GLU A 61 -8.11 2.14 14.04
N GLU A 62 -7.78 1.31 13.04
CA GLU A 62 -6.42 0.77 12.92
C GLU A 62 -5.40 1.87 12.61
N LEU A 63 -5.69 2.81 11.70
CA LEU A 63 -4.82 3.97 11.44
C LEU A 63 -4.59 4.77 12.71
N ALA A 64 -5.66 5.10 13.43
CA ALA A 64 -5.57 5.88 14.67
C ALA A 64 -4.77 5.15 15.75
N ARG A 65 -4.92 3.84 15.87
CA ARG A 65 -4.19 3.02 16.84
C ARG A 65 -2.69 2.94 16.54
N VAL A 66 -2.31 2.90 15.26
CA VAL A 66 -0.91 2.68 14.82
C VAL A 66 -0.15 3.99 14.72
N HIS A 67 -0.77 5.04 14.17
CA HIS A 67 -0.08 6.27 13.80
C HIS A 67 -0.44 7.47 14.67
N GLY A 68 -1.58 7.41 15.37
CA GLY A 68 -2.10 8.48 16.22
C GLY A 68 -3.52 8.88 15.84
N PRO A 69 -4.25 9.57 16.75
CA PRO A 69 -5.70 9.77 16.64
C PRO A 69 -6.11 10.83 15.60
N ARG A 70 -5.17 11.61 15.09
CA ARG A 70 -5.47 12.71 14.13
C ARG A 70 -5.54 12.19 12.70
N VAL A 71 -6.51 11.31 12.45
CA VAL A 71 -6.78 10.70 11.14
C VAL A 71 -7.90 11.45 10.46
N LEU A 72 -7.65 12.02 9.27
CA LEU A 72 -8.63 12.83 8.57
C LEU A 72 -8.65 12.52 7.08
N ARG A 73 -9.85 12.47 6.51
CA ARG A 73 -10.00 12.36 5.07
C ARG A 73 -9.58 13.67 4.39
N SER A 74 -8.54 13.59 3.56
CA SER A 74 -8.01 14.72 2.79
C SER A 74 -7.35 14.18 1.51
N SER A 75 -7.88 14.56 0.35
CA SER A 75 -7.39 14.06 -0.94
C SER A 75 -6.00 14.60 -1.28
N LYS A 76 -5.75 15.88 -0.99
CA LYS A 76 -4.53 16.58 -1.42
C LYS A 76 -3.21 15.89 -1.04
N PRO A 77 -3.00 15.42 0.21
CA PRO A 77 -1.79 14.65 0.54
C PRO A 77 -1.71 13.30 -0.19
N VAL A 78 -2.86 12.72 -0.56
CA VAL A 78 -2.97 11.43 -1.24
C VAL A 78 -2.79 11.55 -2.76
N ASP A 79 -2.92 12.76 -3.35
CA ASP A 79 -2.91 12.98 -4.80
C ASP A 79 -1.65 12.46 -5.51
N ARG A 80 -0.49 12.50 -4.84
CA ARG A 80 0.74 11.95 -5.41
C ARG A 80 0.64 10.44 -5.56
N VAL A 81 0.20 9.74 -4.51
CA VAL A 81 0.04 8.28 -4.53
C VAL A 81 -1.04 7.88 -5.55
N ARG A 82 -2.17 8.62 -5.60
CA ARG A 82 -3.25 8.43 -6.58
C ARG A 82 -2.70 8.47 -8.00
N ARG A 83 -2.00 9.55 -8.37
CA ARG A 83 -1.43 9.71 -9.70
C ARG A 83 -0.45 8.60 -10.06
N GLU A 84 0.42 8.21 -9.13
CA GLU A 84 1.38 7.14 -9.38
C GLU A 84 0.70 5.77 -9.53
N LEU A 85 -0.39 5.51 -8.79
CA LEU A 85 -1.22 4.32 -8.97
C LEU A 85 -1.96 4.33 -10.31
N ASP A 86 -2.53 5.47 -10.72
CA ASP A 86 -3.21 5.62 -12.01
C ASP A 86 -2.23 5.37 -13.17
N GLU A 87 -1.01 5.93 -13.10
CA GLU A 87 0.04 5.69 -14.08
C GLU A 87 0.49 4.22 -14.12
N TYR A 88 0.60 3.56 -12.95
CA TYR A 88 0.92 2.14 -12.84
C TYR A 88 -0.16 1.27 -13.47
N PHE A 89 -1.42 1.49 -13.14
CA PHE A 89 -2.54 0.74 -13.72
C PHE A 89 -2.71 0.99 -15.23
N ALA A 90 -2.30 2.16 -15.72
CA ALA A 90 -2.26 2.45 -17.15
C ALA A 90 -1.03 1.87 -17.87
N GLY A 91 -0.16 1.12 -17.18
CA GLY A 91 1.09 0.56 -17.74
C GLY A 91 2.15 1.61 -18.08
N LYS A 92 2.00 2.85 -17.60
CA LYS A 92 2.91 3.98 -17.86
C LYS A 92 4.01 4.12 -16.81
N ARG A 93 3.88 3.46 -15.67
CA ARG A 93 4.81 3.49 -14.54
C ARG A 93 5.19 2.08 -14.14
N GLN A 94 6.48 1.85 -13.90
CA GLN A 94 7.02 0.57 -13.42
C GLN A 94 7.59 0.68 -12.00
N HIS A 95 7.89 1.90 -11.53
CA HIS A 95 8.47 2.17 -10.21
C HIS A 95 7.70 3.30 -9.54
N PHE A 96 7.51 3.18 -8.24
CA PHE A 96 6.88 4.23 -7.43
C PHE A 96 7.96 5.15 -6.85
N ASP A 97 7.71 6.47 -6.92
CA ASP A 97 8.56 7.50 -6.32
C ASP A 97 8.03 7.92 -4.94
N VAL A 98 6.83 7.46 -4.56
CA VAL A 98 6.31 7.64 -3.20
C VAL A 98 7.04 6.71 -2.25
N GLU A 99 7.51 7.26 -1.12
CA GLU A 99 8.17 6.46 -0.09
C GLU A 99 7.15 5.69 0.75
N PRO A 100 7.34 4.38 0.99
CA PRO A 100 6.51 3.63 1.93
C PRO A 100 6.94 3.94 3.37
N ASP A 101 6.03 4.44 4.20
CA ASP A 101 6.27 4.59 5.63
C ASP A 101 5.97 3.27 6.35
N VAL A 102 7.03 2.50 6.62
CA VAL A 102 6.97 1.20 7.32
C VAL A 102 7.70 1.23 8.66
N ARG A 103 8.07 2.41 9.16
CA ARG A 103 8.86 2.59 10.39
C ARG A 103 8.18 2.06 11.65
N PHE A 104 6.85 1.94 11.65
CA PHE A 104 6.06 1.37 12.74
C PHE A 104 6.12 -0.16 12.82
N LEU A 105 6.68 -0.83 11.81
CA LEU A 105 6.81 -2.29 11.79
C LEU A 105 8.07 -2.76 12.55
N PRO A 106 8.06 -4.01 13.04
CA PRO A 106 9.27 -4.63 13.59
C PRO A 106 10.42 -4.63 12.57
N GLU A 107 11.65 -4.50 13.05
CA GLU A 107 12.86 -4.41 12.23
C GLU A 107 12.99 -5.54 11.20
N PHE A 108 12.66 -6.78 11.59
CA PHE A 108 12.66 -7.90 10.64
C PHE A 108 11.70 -7.66 9.47
N ASN A 109 10.50 -7.14 9.73
CA ASN A 109 9.52 -6.86 8.70
C ASN A 109 10.02 -5.77 7.76
N GLN A 110 10.62 -4.70 8.31
CA GLN A 110 11.21 -3.63 7.52
C GLN A 110 12.29 -4.18 6.57
N ARG A 111 13.25 -4.97 7.07
CA ARG A 111 14.29 -5.60 6.24
C ARG A 111 13.71 -6.50 5.14
N VAL A 112 12.66 -7.27 5.43
CA VAL A 112 11.99 -8.09 4.42
C VAL A 112 11.35 -7.21 3.33
N LEU A 113 10.66 -6.14 3.71
CA LEU A 113 10.01 -5.20 2.76
C LEU A 113 11.04 -4.42 1.95
N GLU A 114 12.21 -4.07 2.51
CA GLU A 114 13.32 -3.49 1.76
C GLU A 114 13.85 -4.45 0.67
N GLN A 115 13.95 -5.75 0.96
CA GLN A 115 14.34 -6.73 -0.06
C GLN A 115 13.22 -6.95 -1.09
N LEU A 116 11.96 -6.83 -0.69
CA LEU A 116 10.82 -6.87 -1.60
C LEU A 116 10.85 -5.68 -2.58
N ALA A 117 11.14 -4.48 -2.10
CA ALA A 117 11.22 -3.26 -2.93
C ALA A 117 12.25 -3.37 -4.07
N ARG A 118 13.23 -4.28 -3.96
CA ARG A 118 14.24 -4.55 -4.99
C ARG A 118 13.79 -5.55 -6.06
N VAL A 119 12.59 -6.10 -5.94
CA VAL A 119 12.05 -7.03 -6.96
C VAL A 119 11.51 -6.20 -8.12
N GLU A 120 12.12 -6.37 -9.29
CA GLU A 120 11.82 -5.56 -10.47
C GLU A 120 10.42 -5.82 -11.01
N TYR A 121 9.87 -4.80 -11.68
CA TYR A 121 8.61 -4.88 -12.42
C TYR A 121 8.68 -6.00 -13.49
N GLY A 122 7.59 -6.73 -13.66
CA GLY A 122 7.54 -7.83 -14.63
C GLY A 122 8.33 -9.08 -14.23
N THR A 123 8.89 -9.13 -13.01
CA THR A 123 9.61 -10.31 -12.50
C THR A 123 8.94 -10.90 -11.26
N THR A 124 9.27 -12.13 -10.93
CA THR A 124 8.82 -12.79 -9.71
C THR A 124 9.99 -13.26 -8.85
N THR A 125 9.75 -13.42 -7.57
CA THR A 125 10.69 -14.02 -6.62
C THR A 125 9.97 -15.03 -5.72
N THR A 126 10.71 -15.79 -4.93
CA THR A 126 10.11 -16.74 -3.98
C THR A 126 10.27 -16.28 -2.53
N TYR A 127 9.41 -16.79 -1.64
CA TYR A 127 9.56 -16.56 -0.19
C TYR A 127 10.93 -17.01 0.33
N GLY A 128 11.47 -18.10 -0.22
CA GLY A 128 12.80 -18.59 0.12
C GLY A 128 13.92 -17.65 -0.31
N SER A 129 13.84 -17.12 -1.54
CA SER A 129 14.81 -16.15 -2.05
C SER A 129 14.81 -14.86 -1.24
N LEU A 130 13.63 -14.34 -0.86
CA LEU A 130 13.55 -13.18 0.03
C LEU A 130 14.13 -13.48 1.42
N ALA A 131 13.86 -14.67 1.98
CA ALA A 131 14.41 -15.09 3.25
C ALA A 131 15.95 -15.14 3.20
N GLU A 132 16.51 -15.68 2.13
CA GLU A 132 17.95 -15.71 1.91
C GLU A 132 18.57 -14.31 1.84
N ARG A 133 17.94 -13.38 1.10
CA ARG A 133 18.37 -11.98 1.00
C ARG A 133 18.32 -11.24 2.33
N THR A 134 17.46 -11.67 3.27
CA THR A 134 17.42 -11.11 4.64
C THR A 134 18.41 -11.78 5.59
N GLY A 135 19.26 -12.68 5.09
CA GLY A 135 20.28 -13.38 5.86
C GLY A 135 19.78 -14.62 6.63
N ASN A 136 18.55 -15.08 6.40
CA ASN A 136 17.99 -16.24 7.09
C ASN A 136 17.17 -17.14 6.15
N ARG A 137 17.82 -18.10 5.52
CA ARG A 137 17.19 -19.09 4.62
C ARG A 137 16.01 -19.86 5.23
N GLY A 138 16.03 -20.08 6.54
CA GLY A 138 14.96 -20.78 7.26
C GLY A 138 13.70 -19.93 7.50
N ALA A 139 13.75 -18.63 7.24
CA ALA A 139 12.68 -17.69 7.56
C ALA A 139 11.56 -17.58 6.51
N ALA A 140 11.47 -18.48 5.51
CA ALA A 140 10.49 -18.40 4.43
C ALA A 140 9.03 -18.29 4.93
N ARG A 141 8.65 -18.98 6.02
CA ARG A 141 7.31 -18.86 6.63
C ARG A 141 7.09 -17.48 7.26
N ALA A 142 8.10 -16.94 7.95
CA ALA A 142 8.05 -15.61 8.54
C ALA A 142 7.95 -14.55 7.44
N VAL A 143 8.69 -14.67 6.34
CA VAL A 143 8.55 -13.83 5.14
C VAL A 143 7.12 -13.91 4.60
N GLY A 144 6.52 -15.09 4.52
CA GLY A 144 5.11 -15.25 4.13
C GLY A 144 4.16 -14.47 5.02
N THR A 145 4.39 -14.46 6.34
CA THR A 145 3.60 -13.66 7.28
C THR A 145 3.77 -12.16 7.02
N VAL A 146 4.99 -11.70 6.74
CA VAL A 146 5.25 -10.28 6.39
C VAL A 146 4.53 -9.91 5.09
N MET A 147 4.58 -10.76 4.06
CA MET A 147 3.86 -10.51 2.80
C MET A 147 2.34 -10.38 2.99
N ASN A 148 1.74 -11.24 3.81
CA ASN A 148 0.31 -11.19 4.12
C ASN A 148 -0.10 -9.96 4.95
N ARG A 149 0.86 -9.36 5.66
CA ARG A 149 0.65 -8.17 6.50
C ARG A 149 1.30 -6.92 5.91
N ASN A 150 1.68 -6.97 4.64
CA ASN A 150 2.25 -5.80 3.95
C ASN A 150 1.28 -4.62 4.03
N PRO A 151 1.67 -3.50 4.67
CA PRO A 151 0.76 -2.36 4.84
C PRO A 151 0.53 -1.57 3.56
N VAL A 152 1.44 -1.68 2.58
CA VAL A 152 1.43 -0.84 1.37
C VAL A 152 1.53 -1.74 0.11
N PRO A 153 0.56 -2.66 -0.10
CA PRO A 153 0.57 -3.51 -1.29
C PRO A 153 0.54 -2.66 -2.58
N ILE A 154 0.95 -3.22 -3.69
CA ILE A 154 1.17 -2.59 -5.00
C ILE A 154 2.46 -1.78 -5.01
N VAL A 155 2.62 -0.78 -4.15
CA VAL A 155 3.86 0.00 -4.00
C VAL A 155 4.99 -0.91 -3.52
N LEU A 156 4.76 -1.66 -2.43
CA LEU A 156 5.60 -2.81 -2.04
C LEU A 156 4.98 -4.08 -2.64
N ALA A 157 5.52 -4.50 -3.76
CA ALA A 157 4.93 -5.45 -4.69
C ALA A 157 4.92 -6.91 -4.19
N CYS A 158 4.21 -7.19 -3.08
CA CYS A 158 4.12 -8.55 -2.53
C CYS A 158 3.39 -9.53 -3.46
N HIS A 159 2.66 -9.05 -4.47
CA HIS A 159 2.12 -9.87 -5.55
C HIS A 159 3.20 -10.56 -6.38
N ARG A 160 4.44 -10.02 -6.46
CA ARG A 160 5.59 -10.64 -7.18
C ARG A 160 6.20 -11.83 -6.43
N VAL A 161 5.75 -12.12 -5.18
CA VAL A 161 6.29 -13.24 -4.39
C VAL A 161 5.43 -14.49 -4.61
N ILE A 162 6.04 -15.56 -5.10
CA ILE A 162 5.38 -16.82 -5.46
C ILE A 162 5.96 -18.01 -4.68
N GLY A 163 5.31 -19.16 -4.74
CA GLY A 163 5.83 -20.40 -4.19
C GLY A 163 7.07 -20.91 -4.93
N ALA A 164 7.88 -21.73 -4.28
CA ALA A 164 9.09 -22.31 -4.87
C ALA A 164 8.82 -23.17 -6.12
N ASN A 165 7.61 -23.70 -6.25
CA ASN A 165 7.14 -24.49 -7.40
C ASN A 165 6.45 -23.62 -8.47
N GLY A 166 6.53 -22.28 -8.38
CA GLY A 166 5.87 -21.35 -9.29
C GLY A 166 4.39 -21.10 -8.98
N ASN A 167 3.81 -21.77 -7.97
CA ASN A 167 2.41 -21.61 -7.65
C ASN A 167 2.14 -20.22 -7.03
N LEU A 168 1.00 -19.64 -7.40
CA LEU A 168 0.50 -18.44 -6.75
C LEU A 168 -0.12 -18.81 -5.40
N ILE A 169 0.53 -18.41 -4.31
CA ILE A 169 0.07 -18.69 -2.95
C ILE A 169 -0.16 -17.37 -2.25
N GLY A 170 -1.25 -17.30 -1.50
CA GLY A 170 -1.57 -16.24 -0.56
C GLY A 170 -1.34 -14.79 -1.07
N TYR A 171 -2.35 -13.98 -0.98
CA TYR A 171 -2.25 -12.53 -1.20
C TYR A 171 -3.33 -11.86 -0.36
N ALA A 172 -2.98 -10.80 0.36
CA ALA A 172 -3.95 -10.10 1.22
C ALA A 172 -5.15 -9.55 0.46
N GLY A 173 -4.94 -9.12 -0.78
CA GLY A 173 -6.01 -8.68 -1.70
C GLY A 173 -6.73 -9.79 -2.45
N GLY A 174 -6.45 -11.10 -2.14
CA GLY A 174 -7.01 -12.23 -2.90
C GLY A 174 -6.20 -12.62 -4.13
N LEU A 175 -6.27 -13.89 -4.52
CA LEU A 175 -5.47 -14.42 -5.64
C LEU A 175 -5.85 -13.81 -6.99
N GLU A 176 -7.11 -13.43 -7.19
CA GLU A 176 -7.57 -12.79 -8.42
C GLU A 176 -6.82 -11.48 -8.68
N ARG A 177 -6.69 -10.62 -7.67
CA ARG A 177 -5.92 -9.37 -7.77
C ARG A 177 -4.43 -9.63 -7.97
N LYS A 178 -3.90 -10.68 -7.35
CA LYS A 178 -2.50 -11.08 -7.58
C LYS A 178 -2.26 -11.44 -9.04
N VAL A 179 -3.16 -12.22 -9.64
CA VAL A 179 -3.10 -12.57 -11.07
C VAL A 179 -3.20 -11.32 -11.94
N GLN A 180 -4.18 -10.44 -11.67
CA GLN A 180 -4.36 -9.20 -12.43
C GLN A 180 -3.11 -8.32 -12.41
N LEU A 181 -2.48 -8.14 -11.24
CA LEU A 181 -1.26 -7.34 -11.10
C LEU A 181 -0.08 -7.99 -11.84
N LEU A 182 0.10 -9.31 -11.73
CA LEU A 182 1.16 -10.01 -12.45
C LEU A 182 0.95 -9.98 -13.98
N GLN A 183 -0.30 -10.06 -14.45
CA GLN A 183 -0.63 -9.91 -15.88
C GLN A 183 -0.39 -8.49 -16.36
N LEU A 184 -0.80 -7.47 -15.58
CA LEU A 184 -0.51 -6.06 -15.88
C LEU A 184 0.99 -5.83 -16.07
N GLU A 185 1.80 -6.47 -15.24
CA GLU A 185 3.26 -6.37 -15.28
C GLU A 185 3.91 -7.26 -16.36
N GLY A 186 3.15 -8.12 -17.04
CA GLY A 186 3.70 -9.08 -18.00
C GLY A 186 4.51 -10.22 -17.37
N ALA A 187 4.44 -10.40 -16.04
CA ALA A 187 5.10 -11.48 -15.30
C ALA A 187 4.31 -12.80 -15.36
N LEU A 188 3.07 -12.75 -15.80
CA LEU A 188 2.18 -13.91 -16.02
C LEU A 188 1.46 -13.72 -17.37
N LEU A 189 1.43 -14.78 -18.19
CA LEU A 189 0.75 -14.82 -19.49
C LEU A 189 -0.71 -15.20 -19.36
#